data_4ed8711cf6089e42dfd8ad74476a3919
#
_entry.id   4ed8711cf6089e42dfd8ad74476a3919
#
_cell.length_a   1.000
_cell.length_b   1.000
_cell.length_c   1.000
_cell.angle_alpha   90.00
_cell.angle_beta   90.00
_cell.angle_gamma   90.00
#
_symmetry.space_group_name_H-M   'P 1'
#
loop_
_entity.id
_entity.type
_entity.pdbx_description
1 polymer ?
#
loop_
_entity_poly.entity_id
_entity_poly.type
_entity_poly.pdbx_seq_one_letter_code
_entity_poly.pdbx_strand_id
1 'polypeptide(L)'
;MAVADRCTVLRKGKYMGTVDIKDTTKEELSRRMVGRDVQLQVEKQPAHPGETVLDVENVTIHNDQRKKDVVKDVSFKVHAGEIVCLAGIEGNGQTEFIYGLTGLSKLSSGKLTLDGKDITHESIRQRSKDGMGHIPEDRHKHGLVLDFSLENNIVLQRYWQPEFQKGGFIRADKVREYSDRLIEQYDVRSGQGSLTTVRSMSGGNQQKQSLPARSTATPSCWWQCSPPVVWMWVPLSTSTARSWPSATRARPCCWSALNWTR
;
A
#
# COMPACT_ATOMS: atom_id res chain seq x y z
N MET A 1 -23.14 9.75 12.42
CA MET A 1 -23.90 10.96 12.77
C MET A 1 -25.42 10.73 12.61
N ALA A 2 -25.87 9.87 11.73
CA ALA A 2 -27.32 9.65 11.53
C ALA A 2 -28.02 8.79 12.61
N VAL A 3 -27.29 8.16 13.52
CA VAL A 3 -27.82 7.15 14.46
C VAL A 3 -27.52 7.47 15.93
N ALA A 4 -26.69 8.45 16.21
CA ALA A 4 -26.28 8.81 17.58
C ALA A 4 -26.69 10.23 17.94
N ASP A 5 -27.07 10.46 19.20
CA ASP A 5 -27.42 11.76 19.72
C ASP A 5 -26.18 12.50 20.25
N ARG A 6 -25.26 11.79 20.90
CA ARG A 6 -24.05 12.35 21.50
C ARG A 6 -22.84 11.50 21.14
N CYS A 7 -21.67 12.14 21.05
CA CYS A 7 -20.38 11.49 20.84
C CYS A 7 -19.40 11.87 21.93
N THR A 8 -18.83 10.86 22.59
CA THR A 8 -17.75 11.04 23.55
C THR A 8 -16.42 10.70 22.87
N VAL A 9 -15.47 11.60 22.94
CA VAL A 9 -14.15 11.42 22.33
C VAL A 9 -13.12 11.05 23.38
N LEU A 10 -12.38 9.96 23.11
CA LEU A 10 -11.21 9.56 23.89
C LEU A 10 -9.96 9.67 23.00
N ARG A 11 -8.87 10.20 23.55
CA ARG A 11 -7.58 10.29 22.87
C ARG A 11 -6.46 9.86 23.80
N LYS A 12 -5.70 8.81 23.41
CA LYS A 12 -4.62 8.23 24.24
C LYS A 12 -5.05 7.94 25.68
N GLY A 13 -6.25 7.38 25.84
CA GLY A 13 -6.82 7.07 27.15
C GLY A 13 -7.38 8.26 27.93
N LYS A 14 -7.31 9.50 27.40
CA LYS A 14 -7.84 10.69 28.05
C LYS A 14 -9.20 11.08 27.48
N TYR A 15 -10.10 11.51 28.36
CA TYR A 15 -11.39 12.08 27.99
C TYR A 15 -11.21 13.46 27.36
N MET A 16 -11.72 13.64 26.13
CA MET A 16 -11.60 14.88 25.35
C MET A 16 -12.93 15.66 25.25
N GLY A 17 -13.95 15.22 25.98
CA GLY A 17 -15.26 15.82 25.99
C GLY A 17 -16.35 15.00 25.31
N THR A 18 -17.59 15.34 25.63
CA THR A 18 -18.80 14.83 24.95
C THR A 18 -19.47 15.99 24.23
N VAL A 19 -19.92 15.75 23.02
CA VAL A 19 -20.61 16.73 22.17
C VAL A 19 -21.91 16.16 21.65
N ASP A 20 -22.91 16.98 21.47
CA ASP A 20 -24.13 16.62 20.77
C ASP A 20 -23.86 16.55 19.26
N ILE A 21 -24.39 15.51 18.62
CA ILE A 21 -24.12 15.27 17.19
C ILE A 21 -24.68 16.38 16.30
N LYS A 22 -25.81 16.98 16.71
CA LYS A 22 -26.42 18.10 15.99
C LYS A 22 -25.60 19.40 16.02
N ASP A 23 -24.71 19.55 17.04
CA ASP A 23 -23.90 20.76 17.26
C ASP A 23 -22.43 20.57 16.86
N THR A 24 -22.09 19.46 16.16
CA THR A 24 -20.73 19.15 15.76
C THR A 24 -20.63 18.70 14.30
N THR A 25 -19.43 18.75 13.74
CA THR A 25 -19.12 18.28 12.38
C THR A 25 -18.17 17.10 12.41
N LYS A 26 -18.01 16.42 11.25
CA LYS A 26 -17.04 15.32 11.10
C LYS A 26 -15.60 15.82 11.28
N GLU A 27 -15.34 17.02 10.82
CA GLU A 27 -14.04 17.70 10.91
C GLU A 27 -13.69 18.00 12.38
N GLU A 28 -14.66 18.53 13.16
CA GLU A 28 -14.49 18.81 14.57
C GLU A 28 -14.24 17.53 15.38
N LEU A 29 -15.01 16.47 15.14
CA LEU A 29 -14.79 15.17 15.78
C LEU A 29 -13.39 14.62 15.42
N SER A 30 -13.00 14.69 14.15
CA SER A 30 -11.69 14.26 13.70
C SER A 30 -10.57 15.05 14.37
N ARG A 31 -10.71 16.36 14.49
CA ARG A 31 -9.75 17.23 15.19
C ARG A 31 -9.60 16.85 16.66
N ARG A 32 -10.70 16.57 17.35
CA ARG A 32 -10.66 16.12 18.77
C ARG A 32 -10.01 14.76 18.93
N MET A 33 -10.25 13.81 18.00
CA MET A 33 -9.66 12.48 18.01
C MET A 33 -8.15 12.50 17.73
N VAL A 34 -7.74 13.26 16.72
CA VAL A 34 -6.32 13.29 16.24
C VAL A 34 -5.51 14.35 16.98
N GLY A 35 -6.15 15.46 17.42
CA GLY A 35 -5.49 16.57 18.10
C GLY A 35 -4.87 17.62 17.17
N ARG A 36 -5.17 17.57 15.88
CA ARG A 36 -4.80 18.56 14.86
C ARG A 36 -5.88 18.60 13.80
N ASP A 37 -5.87 19.64 12.98
CA ASP A 37 -6.77 19.71 11.83
C ASP A 37 -6.48 18.58 10.83
N VAL A 38 -7.55 17.97 10.35
CA VAL A 38 -7.50 16.86 9.38
C VAL A 38 -8.24 17.31 8.13
N GLN A 39 -7.51 17.38 7.02
CA GLN A 39 -8.14 17.55 5.72
C GLN A 39 -8.76 16.22 5.30
N LEU A 40 -10.09 16.16 5.22
CA LEU A 40 -10.83 14.97 4.80
C LEU A 40 -10.93 14.86 3.27
N GLN A 41 -10.63 15.93 2.55
CA GLN A 41 -10.57 15.97 1.10
C GLN A 41 -9.14 16.24 0.65
N VAL A 42 -8.66 15.45 -0.29
CA VAL A 42 -7.37 15.65 -0.94
C VAL A 42 -7.59 16.47 -2.20
N GLU A 43 -6.99 17.66 -2.25
CA GLU A 43 -6.94 18.44 -3.48
C GLU A 43 -6.06 17.71 -4.49
N LYS A 44 -6.66 17.27 -5.58
CA LYS A 44 -5.99 16.55 -6.66
C LYS A 44 -6.12 17.33 -7.96
N GLN A 45 -5.00 17.49 -8.64
CA GLN A 45 -5.00 18.01 -10.00
C GLN A 45 -5.73 17.03 -10.95
N PRO A 46 -6.37 17.52 -12.02
CA PRO A 46 -6.96 16.66 -13.04
C PRO A 46 -5.95 15.63 -13.54
N ALA A 47 -6.41 14.41 -13.76
CA ALA A 47 -5.56 13.36 -14.31
C ALA A 47 -5.30 13.65 -15.81
N HIS A 48 -4.05 13.47 -16.24
CA HIS A 48 -3.65 13.50 -17.64
C HIS A 48 -3.05 12.13 -17.98
N PRO A 49 -3.88 11.13 -18.35
CA PRO A 49 -3.40 9.79 -18.66
C PRO A 49 -2.41 9.85 -19.84
N GLY A 50 -1.24 9.24 -19.64
CA GLY A 50 -0.18 9.11 -20.62
C GLY A 50 -0.22 7.78 -21.37
N GLU A 51 0.97 7.23 -21.67
CA GLU A 51 1.10 5.92 -22.32
C GLU A 51 0.62 4.78 -21.43
N THR A 52 0.23 3.66 -22.05
CA THR A 52 -0.15 2.44 -21.33
C THR A 52 1.07 1.86 -20.63
N VAL A 53 0.98 1.70 -19.31
CA VAL A 53 2.03 1.11 -18.49
C VAL A 53 1.72 -0.34 -18.14
N LEU A 54 0.47 -0.65 -17.80
CA LEU A 54 0.03 -2.02 -17.58
C LEU A 54 -1.07 -2.38 -18.56
N ASP A 55 -0.89 -3.48 -19.26
CA ASP A 55 -1.90 -4.08 -20.12
C ASP A 55 -2.22 -5.49 -19.63
N VAL A 56 -3.48 -5.72 -19.32
CA VAL A 56 -4.03 -7.00 -18.85
C VAL A 56 -4.97 -7.50 -19.90
N GLU A 57 -4.68 -8.66 -20.52
CA GLU A 57 -5.43 -9.22 -21.63
C GLU A 57 -5.95 -10.63 -21.29
N ASN A 58 -7.28 -10.78 -21.24
CA ASN A 58 -7.99 -12.05 -21.10
C ASN A 58 -7.50 -12.94 -19.94
N VAL A 59 -7.17 -12.31 -18.80
CA VAL A 59 -6.61 -13.01 -17.65
C VAL A 59 -7.65 -13.87 -16.96
N THR A 60 -7.34 -15.16 -16.82
CA THR A 60 -8.11 -16.14 -16.08
C THR A 60 -7.25 -16.80 -15.01
N ILE A 61 -7.81 -17.00 -13.82
CA ILE A 61 -7.12 -17.62 -12.68
C ILE A 61 -7.99 -18.72 -12.11
N HIS A 62 -7.48 -19.95 -12.10
CA HIS A 62 -8.10 -21.10 -11.47
C HIS A 62 -7.72 -21.17 -10.00
N ASN A 63 -8.67 -21.51 -9.15
CA ASN A 63 -8.41 -21.82 -7.75
C ASN A 63 -8.57 -23.32 -7.54
N ASP A 64 -7.46 -24.03 -7.32
CA ASP A 64 -7.43 -25.48 -7.18
C ASP A 64 -8.22 -25.96 -5.95
N GLN A 65 -8.29 -25.19 -4.88
CA GLN A 65 -9.05 -25.54 -3.67
C GLN A 65 -10.56 -25.48 -3.92
N ARG A 66 -11.01 -24.47 -4.68
CA ARG A 66 -12.42 -24.27 -5.04
C ARG A 66 -12.80 -25.00 -6.33
N LYS A 67 -11.83 -25.59 -7.03
CA LYS A 67 -12.00 -26.29 -8.34
C LYS A 67 -12.79 -25.47 -9.34
N LYS A 68 -12.54 -24.17 -9.41
CA LYS A 68 -13.21 -23.25 -10.33
C LYS A 68 -12.34 -22.06 -10.67
N ASP A 69 -12.64 -21.44 -11.80
CA ASP A 69 -12.07 -20.15 -12.17
C ASP A 69 -12.69 -19.07 -11.30
N VAL A 70 -11.84 -18.41 -10.50
CA VAL A 70 -12.22 -17.32 -9.59
C VAL A 70 -12.07 -15.95 -10.25
N VAL A 71 -11.22 -15.87 -11.28
CA VAL A 71 -11.08 -14.73 -12.17
C VAL A 71 -11.30 -15.26 -13.59
N LYS A 72 -12.13 -14.59 -14.39
CA LYS A 72 -12.50 -15.04 -15.72
C LYS A 72 -12.40 -13.91 -16.71
N ASP A 73 -11.53 -14.08 -17.70
CA ASP A 73 -11.43 -13.23 -18.88
C ASP A 73 -11.38 -11.72 -18.59
N VAL A 74 -10.51 -11.33 -17.62
CA VAL A 74 -10.38 -9.94 -17.20
C VAL A 74 -9.40 -9.22 -18.10
N SER A 75 -9.84 -8.10 -18.69
CA SER A 75 -9.01 -7.25 -19.54
C SER A 75 -9.19 -5.79 -19.17
N PHE A 76 -8.10 -5.06 -19.01
CA PHE A 76 -8.07 -3.59 -18.86
C PHE A 76 -6.65 -3.06 -19.02
N LYS A 77 -6.56 -1.75 -19.18
CA LYS A 77 -5.29 -1.03 -19.27
C LYS A 77 -5.17 0.01 -18.16
N VAL A 78 -3.95 0.29 -17.76
CA VAL A 78 -3.62 1.38 -16.83
C VAL A 78 -2.57 2.26 -17.47
N HIS A 79 -2.83 3.56 -17.46
CA HIS A 79 -1.99 4.56 -18.11
C HIS A 79 -1.12 5.30 -17.08
N ALA A 80 -0.03 5.87 -17.56
CA ALA A 80 0.83 6.71 -16.74
C ALA A 80 0.01 7.88 -16.13
N GLY A 81 0.17 8.12 -14.81
CA GLY A 81 -0.57 9.17 -14.10
C GLY A 81 -2.03 8.84 -13.79
N GLU A 82 -2.51 7.65 -14.12
CA GLU A 82 -3.86 7.19 -13.84
C GLU A 82 -3.95 6.43 -12.51
N ILE A 83 -5.10 6.51 -11.84
CA ILE A 83 -5.46 5.69 -10.68
C ILE A 83 -6.70 4.88 -11.04
N VAL A 84 -6.54 3.58 -11.15
CA VAL A 84 -7.64 2.63 -11.40
C VAL A 84 -8.05 1.97 -10.09
N CYS A 85 -9.35 1.96 -9.80
CA CYS A 85 -9.92 1.32 -8.62
C CYS A 85 -10.60 0.02 -9.01
N LEU A 86 -10.13 -1.10 -8.44
CA LEU A 86 -10.80 -2.40 -8.53
C LEU A 86 -11.71 -2.57 -7.31
N ALA A 87 -13.02 -2.39 -7.49
CA ALA A 87 -14.02 -2.48 -6.43
C ALA A 87 -14.80 -3.79 -6.53
N GLY A 88 -15.17 -4.36 -5.38
CA GLY A 88 -16.01 -5.56 -5.31
C GLY A 88 -16.25 -6.00 -3.87
N ILE A 89 -17.18 -6.94 -3.70
CA ILE A 89 -17.46 -7.57 -2.40
C ILE A 89 -16.36 -8.60 -2.11
N GLU A 90 -15.99 -8.77 -0.85
CA GLU A 90 -15.00 -9.75 -0.41
C GLU A 90 -15.34 -11.15 -0.93
N GLY A 91 -14.33 -11.86 -1.45
CA GLY A 91 -14.48 -13.20 -2.00
C GLY A 91 -14.85 -13.26 -3.50
N ASN A 92 -14.93 -12.11 -4.19
CA ASN A 92 -15.21 -12.06 -5.64
C ASN A 92 -13.96 -12.22 -6.53
N GLY A 93 -12.82 -12.61 -5.96
CA GLY A 93 -11.62 -12.90 -6.75
C GLY A 93 -10.60 -11.78 -6.83
N GLN A 94 -10.81 -10.63 -6.16
CA GLN A 94 -9.86 -9.49 -6.19
C GLN A 94 -8.49 -9.90 -5.67
N THR A 95 -8.45 -10.61 -4.56
CA THR A 95 -7.19 -11.08 -3.94
C THR A 95 -6.47 -12.05 -4.85
N GLU A 96 -7.18 -13.01 -5.43
CA GLU A 96 -6.61 -13.98 -6.37
C GLU A 96 -6.12 -13.28 -7.65
N PHE A 97 -6.87 -12.28 -8.12
CA PHE A 97 -6.47 -11.48 -9.27
C PHE A 97 -5.14 -10.75 -9.01
N ILE A 98 -5.01 -10.07 -7.87
CA ILE A 98 -3.77 -9.38 -7.51
C ILE A 98 -2.61 -10.36 -7.32
N TYR A 99 -2.86 -11.53 -6.75
CA TYR A 99 -1.84 -12.59 -6.64
C TYR A 99 -1.36 -13.06 -8.01
N GLY A 100 -2.27 -13.20 -8.99
CA GLY A 100 -1.90 -13.49 -10.37
C GLY A 100 -1.06 -12.39 -11.01
N LEU A 101 -1.47 -11.14 -10.86
CA LEU A 101 -0.73 -9.99 -11.40
C LEU A 101 0.66 -9.84 -10.78
N THR A 102 0.79 -10.09 -9.50
CA THR A 102 2.07 -9.96 -8.78
C THR A 102 2.96 -11.21 -8.83
N GLY A 103 2.43 -12.31 -9.39
CA GLY A 103 3.16 -13.59 -9.53
C GLY A 103 3.14 -14.47 -8.29
N LEU A 104 2.31 -14.15 -7.28
CA LEU A 104 2.07 -14.99 -6.11
C LEU A 104 1.22 -16.23 -6.48
N SER A 105 0.40 -16.12 -7.52
CA SER A 105 -0.35 -17.22 -8.15
C SER A 105 -0.06 -17.29 -9.64
N LYS A 106 -0.18 -18.47 -10.22
CA LYS A 106 -0.06 -18.66 -11.66
C LYS A 106 -1.34 -18.22 -12.38
N LEU A 107 -1.19 -17.65 -13.56
CA LEU A 107 -2.30 -17.44 -14.47
C LEU A 107 -2.65 -18.75 -15.16
N SER A 108 -3.94 -19.01 -15.37
CA SER A 108 -4.41 -20.14 -16.16
C SER A 108 -4.39 -19.81 -17.65
N SER A 109 -4.73 -18.57 -17.99
CA SER A 109 -4.63 -18.01 -19.34
C SER A 109 -4.54 -16.49 -19.30
N GLY A 110 -4.31 -15.88 -20.45
CA GLY A 110 -4.19 -14.44 -20.60
C GLY A 110 -2.75 -13.97 -20.66
N LYS A 111 -2.58 -12.65 -20.80
CA LYS A 111 -1.28 -12.02 -20.95
C LYS A 111 -1.17 -10.78 -20.08
N LEU A 112 0.02 -10.55 -19.56
CA LEU A 112 0.36 -9.36 -18.79
C LEU A 112 1.55 -8.65 -19.42
N THR A 113 1.39 -7.37 -19.74
CA THR A 113 2.45 -6.53 -20.26
C THR A 113 2.67 -5.34 -19.34
N LEU A 114 3.92 -5.08 -18.95
CA LEU A 114 4.33 -3.95 -18.11
C LEU A 114 5.40 -3.13 -18.85
N ASP A 115 5.13 -1.83 -19.08
CA ASP A 115 5.99 -0.95 -19.86
C ASP A 115 6.40 -1.57 -21.21
N GLY A 116 5.46 -2.22 -21.91
CA GLY A 116 5.68 -2.89 -23.20
C GLY A 116 6.37 -4.25 -23.12
N LYS A 117 6.80 -4.70 -21.92
CA LYS A 117 7.46 -5.99 -21.71
C LYS A 117 6.44 -7.04 -21.24
N ASP A 118 6.44 -8.21 -21.86
CA ASP A 118 5.65 -9.35 -21.40
C ASP A 118 6.21 -9.91 -20.09
N ILE A 119 5.39 -9.89 -19.04
CA ILE A 119 5.74 -10.38 -17.69
C ILE A 119 4.89 -11.57 -17.26
N THR A 120 4.12 -12.17 -18.17
CA THR A 120 3.11 -13.20 -17.88
C THR A 120 3.69 -14.36 -17.07
N HIS A 121 4.86 -14.84 -17.43
CA HIS A 121 5.51 -15.99 -16.80
C HIS A 121 6.71 -15.64 -15.93
N GLU A 122 6.95 -14.36 -15.69
CA GLU A 122 8.08 -13.92 -14.89
C GLU A 122 7.89 -14.18 -13.40
N SER A 123 9.02 -14.42 -12.72
CA SER A 123 9.04 -14.58 -11.26
C SER A 123 8.67 -13.27 -10.55
N ILE A 124 8.21 -13.37 -9.29
CA ILE A 124 7.93 -12.23 -8.42
C ILE A 124 9.12 -11.25 -8.38
N ARG A 125 10.34 -11.78 -8.25
CA ARG A 125 11.57 -10.98 -8.21
C ARG A 125 11.81 -10.24 -9.53
N GLN A 126 11.54 -10.87 -10.66
CA GLN A 126 11.72 -10.23 -11.96
C GLN A 126 10.66 -9.15 -12.18
N ARG A 127 9.39 -9.43 -11.89
CA ARG A 127 8.32 -8.42 -11.95
C ARG A 127 8.64 -7.20 -11.07
N SER A 128 9.20 -7.42 -9.87
CA SER A 128 9.65 -6.32 -9.00
C SER A 128 10.81 -5.53 -9.61
N LYS A 129 11.76 -6.18 -10.29
CA LYS A 129 12.85 -5.51 -11.03
C LYS A 129 12.34 -4.69 -12.21
N ASP A 130 11.32 -5.20 -12.88
CA ASP A 130 10.70 -4.55 -14.03
C ASP A 130 9.75 -3.41 -13.62
N GLY A 131 9.63 -3.13 -12.33
CA GLY A 131 8.91 -1.96 -11.81
C GLY A 131 7.51 -2.24 -11.29
N MET A 132 7.15 -3.49 -10.98
CA MET A 132 5.89 -3.79 -10.31
C MET A 132 6.05 -3.68 -8.80
N GLY A 133 5.29 -2.79 -8.17
CA GLY A 133 5.19 -2.65 -6.72
C GLY A 133 3.90 -3.26 -6.18
N HIS A 134 3.95 -3.92 -5.02
CA HIS A 134 2.79 -4.52 -4.38
C HIS A 134 2.77 -4.26 -2.87
N ILE A 135 1.71 -3.66 -2.37
CA ILE A 135 1.42 -3.50 -0.95
C ILE A 135 0.28 -4.45 -0.62
N PRO A 136 0.53 -5.56 0.09
CA PRO A 136 -0.47 -6.58 0.34
C PRO A 136 -1.55 -6.11 1.32
N GLU A 137 -2.71 -6.73 1.23
CA GLU A 137 -3.83 -6.54 2.16
C GLU A 137 -3.45 -6.97 3.58
N ASP A 138 -3.00 -8.21 3.73
CA ASP A 138 -2.49 -8.72 4.99
C ASP A 138 -0.98 -8.48 5.11
N ARG A 139 -0.65 -7.43 5.87
CA ARG A 139 0.75 -7.05 6.12
C ARG A 139 1.51 -8.10 6.92
N HIS A 140 0.84 -8.87 7.79
CA HIS A 140 1.49 -9.88 8.63
C HIS A 140 1.79 -11.16 7.86
N LYS A 141 0.94 -11.51 6.90
CA LYS A 141 1.11 -12.71 6.08
C LYS A 141 2.06 -12.51 4.90
N HIS A 142 1.99 -11.35 4.25
CA HIS A 142 2.68 -11.09 2.98
C HIS A 142 3.52 -9.82 2.95
N GLY A 143 3.45 -9.02 4.01
CA GLY A 143 4.05 -7.68 4.01
C GLY A 143 5.30 -7.55 4.87
N LEU A 144 5.32 -8.15 6.04
CA LEU A 144 6.32 -7.92 7.08
C LEU A 144 6.78 -9.23 7.71
N VAL A 145 8.05 -9.28 8.09
CA VAL A 145 8.59 -10.31 8.99
C VAL A 145 8.62 -9.68 10.39
N LEU A 146 7.62 -10.02 11.21
CA LEU A 146 7.37 -9.33 12.49
C LEU A 146 8.55 -9.37 13.47
N ASP A 147 9.33 -10.45 13.46
CA ASP A 147 10.46 -10.66 14.38
C ASP A 147 11.76 -9.99 13.87
N PHE A 148 11.75 -9.44 12.66
CA PHE A 148 12.86 -8.68 12.12
C PHE A 148 12.81 -7.23 12.59
N SER A 149 13.98 -6.58 12.59
CA SER A 149 14.08 -5.14 12.78
C SER A 149 13.42 -4.38 11.63
N LEU A 150 13.12 -3.12 11.86
CA LEU A 150 12.57 -2.22 10.86
C LEU A 150 13.50 -2.09 9.65
N GLU A 151 14.82 -1.94 9.86
CA GLU A 151 15.82 -1.85 8.80
C GLU A 151 15.84 -3.12 7.92
N ASN A 152 15.78 -4.30 8.53
CA ASN A 152 15.76 -5.56 7.78
C ASN A 152 14.48 -5.71 6.94
N ASN A 153 13.34 -5.30 7.47
CA ASN A 153 12.09 -5.30 6.71
C ASN A 153 12.12 -4.31 5.53
N ILE A 154 12.74 -3.14 5.71
CA ILE A 154 12.83 -2.11 4.66
C ILE A 154 13.63 -2.62 3.46
N VAL A 155 14.73 -3.34 3.69
CA VAL A 155 15.57 -3.85 2.59
C VAL A 155 15.23 -5.26 2.14
N LEU A 156 14.23 -5.91 2.74
CA LEU A 156 13.89 -7.32 2.51
C LEU A 156 13.75 -7.69 1.02
N GLN A 157 13.22 -6.80 0.20
CA GLN A 157 13.05 -7.02 -1.24
C GLN A 157 14.25 -6.52 -2.08
N ARG A 158 15.27 -5.93 -1.45
CA ARG A 158 16.39 -5.24 -2.09
C ARG A 158 17.77 -5.64 -1.59
N TYR A 159 17.84 -6.49 -0.57
CA TYR A 159 19.10 -6.91 0.05
C TYR A 159 20.17 -7.35 -0.95
N TRP A 160 19.74 -7.86 -2.12
CA TRP A 160 20.60 -8.35 -3.20
C TRP A 160 21.24 -7.23 -4.03
N GLN A 161 20.81 -5.98 -3.89
CA GLN A 161 21.38 -4.86 -4.64
C GLN A 161 22.82 -4.58 -4.16
N PRO A 162 23.74 -4.18 -5.06
CA PRO A 162 25.15 -3.91 -4.71
C PRO A 162 25.34 -2.86 -3.62
N GLU A 163 24.36 -1.97 -3.45
CA GLU A 163 24.32 -0.97 -2.38
C GLU A 163 24.28 -1.64 -0.99
N PHE A 164 23.46 -2.69 -0.83
CA PHE A 164 23.18 -3.34 0.45
C PHE A 164 24.00 -4.59 0.70
N GLN A 165 24.73 -5.10 -0.28
CA GLN A 165 25.55 -6.30 -0.13
C GLN A 165 26.89 -6.17 -0.87
N LYS A 166 27.91 -6.88 -0.37
CA LYS A 166 29.20 -7.06 -1.04
C LYS A 166 29.69 -8.49 -0.80
N GLY A 167 29.97 -9.23 -1.87
CA GLY A 167 30.47 -10.60 -1.77
C GLY A 167 29.55 -11.57 -1.02
N GLY A 168 28.21 -11.34 -1.04
CA GLY A 168 27.24 -12.16 -0.32
C GLY A 168 26.97 -11.73 1.13
N PHE A 169 27.70 -10.74 1.64
CA PHE A 169 27.51 -10.21 3.00
C PHE A 169 26.71 -8.90 2.97
N ILE A 170 25.75 -8.77 3.89
CA ILE A 170 24.95 -7.56 4.03
C ILE A 170 25.78 -6.44 4.65
N ARG A 171 25.69 -5.26 4.08
CA ARG A 171 26.33 -4.03 4.57
C ARG A 171 25.40 -3.32 5.55
N ALA A 172 25.49 -3.70 6.84
CA ALA A 172 24.61 -3.21 7.89
C ALA A 172 24.62 -1.67 8.04
N ASP A 173 25.79 -1.05 7.80
CA ASP A 173 25.97 0.41 7.78
C ASP A 173 25.07 1.07 6.73
N LYS A 174 25.08 0.56 5.51
CA LYS A 174 24.30 1.08 4.39
C LYS A 174 22.80 0.80 4.55
N VAL A 175 22.45 -0.37 5.05
CA VAL A 175 21.06 -0.73 5.36
C VAL A 175 20.50 0.24 6.41
N ARG A 176 21.25 0.56 7.45
CA ARG A 176 20.83 1.48 8.52
C ARG A 176 20.68 2.91 8.01
N GLU A 177 21.68 3.44 7.32
CA GLU A 177 21.66 4.79 6.73
C GLU A 177 20.43 4.98 5.82
N TYR A 178 20.17 4.00 4.97
CA TYR A 178 19.02 3.99 4.07
C TYR A 178 17.71 3.94 4.83
N SER A 179 17.62 3.08 5.86
CA SER A 179 16.41 2.89 6.64
C SER A 179 16.06 4.12 7.48
N ASP A 180 17.05 4.74 8.14
CA ASP A 180 16.84 5.94 8.95
C ASP A 180 16.32 7.10 8.10
N ARG A 181 16.86 7.29 6.89
CA ARG A 181 16.33 8.27 5.93
C ARG A 181 14.86 8.04 5.58
N LEU A 182 14.46 6.78 5.36
CA LEU A 182 13.08 6.45 5.04
C LEU A 182 12.14 6.56 6.23
N ILE A 183 12.60 6.20 7.42
CA ILE A 183 11.86 6.35 8.68
C ILE A 183 11.50 7.82 8.89
N GLU A 184 12.44 8.72 8.67
CA GLU A 184 12.22 10.16 8.76
C GLU A 184 11.28 10.66 7.64
N GLN A 185 11.54 10.28 6.40
CA GLN A 185 10.75 10.69 5.23
C GLN A 185 9.27 10.31 5.35
N TYR A 186 8.97 9.13 5.90
CA TYR A 186 7.60 8.60 6.02
C TYR A 186 7.00 8.78 7.42
N ASP A 187 7.64 9.53 8.31
CA ASP A 187 7.19 9.75 9.71
C ASP A 187 6.82 8.41 10.39
N VAL A 188 7.70 7.41 10.27
CA VAL A 188 7.52 6.13 10.95
C VAL A 188 7.99 6.27 12.39
N ARG A 189 7.09 6.07 13.34
CA ARG A 189 7.42 6.18 14.76
C ARG A 189 7.81 4.83 15.33
N SER A 190 9.01 4.76 15.88
CA SER A 190 9.59 3.55 16.45
C SER A 190 10.33 3.89 17.76
N GLY A 191 10.42 2.93 18.67
CA GLY A 191 11.03 3.16 19.98
C GLY A 191 12.56 3.24 19.94
N GLN A 192 13.20 2.51 19.03
CA GLN A 192 14.66 2.38 18.90
C GLN A 192 15.13 2.67 17.46
N GLY A 193 14.44 3.58 16.73
CA GLY A 193 14.76 3.88 15.34
C GLY A 193 14.65 2.64 14.43
N SER A 194 15.59 2.52 13.50
CA SER A 194 15.65 1.41 12.54
C SER A 194 15.86 0.02 13.16
N LEU A 195 16.37 -0.05 14.39
CA LEU A 195 16.59 -1.30 15.13
C LEU A 195 15.33 -1.85 15.82
N THR A 196 14.24 -1.08 15.84
CA THR A 196 12.98 -1.51 16.47
C THR A 196 12.46 -2.79 15.83
N THR A 197 12.15 -3.81 16.63
CA THR A 197 11.46 -5.01 16.14
C THR A 197 10.05 -4.66 15.71
N VAL A 198 9.68 -5.03 14.49
CA VAL A 198 8.39 -4.64 13.88
C VAL A 198 7.19 -5.13 14.67
N ARG A 199 7.28 -6.28 15.34
CA ARG A 199 6.24 -6.82 16.23
C ARG A 199 5.86 -5.85 17.36
N SER A 200 6.81 -5.07 17.89
CA SER A 200 6.56 -4.11 18.98
C SER A 200 5.90 -2.81 18.53
N MET A 201 5.76 -2.60 17.22
CA MET A 201 5.19 -1.38 16.66
C MET A 201 3.66 -1.42 16.62
N SER A 202 3.04 -0.24 16.71
CA SER A 202 1.59 -0.13 16.49
C SER A 202 1.23 -0.48 15.04
N GLY A 203 0.02 -1.04 14.84
CA GLY A 203 -0.46 -1.41 13.50
C GLY A 203 -0.39 -0.29 12.46
N GLY A 204 -0.64 0.97 12.88
CA GLY A 204 -0.50 2.13 12.00
C GLY A 204 0.95 2.41 11.57
N ASN A 205 1.93 2.23 12.46
CA ASN A 205 3.34 2.39 12.10
C ASN A 205 3.86 1.20 11.29
N GLN A 206 3.38 -0.02 11.56
CA GLN A 206 3.64 -1.18 10.70
C GLN A 206 3.15 -0.94 9.26
N GLN A 207 1.99 -0.31 9.11
CA GLN A 207 1.45 0.01 7.79
C GLN A 207 2.23 1.15 7.11
N LYS A 208 2.60 2.19 7.85
CA LYS A 208 3.48 3.25 7.33
C LYS A 208 4.81 2.69 6.82
N GLN A 209 5.39 1.73 7.53
CA GLN A 209 6.65 1.09 7.14
C GLN A 209 6.51 0.22 5.88
N SER A 210 5.36 -0.38 5.63
CA SER A 210 5.16 -1.19 4.41
C SER A 210 5.23 -0.35 3.11
N LEU A 211 5.01 0.96 3.19
CA LEU A 211 5.14 1.90 2.08
C LEU A 211 6.60 2.08 1.63
N PRO A 212 7.54 2.54 2.49
CA PRO A 212 8.93 2.75 2.09
C PRO A 212 9.66 1.46 1.69
N ALA A 213 9.39 0.35 2.35
CA ALA A 213 9.97 -0.94 1.98
C ALA A 213 9.71 -1.31 0.51
N ARG A 214 8.67 -0.77 -0.09
CA ARG A 214 8.21 -1.10 -1.45
C ARG A 214 8.25 0.06 -2.42
N SER A 215 8.26 1.32 -1.94
CA SER A 215 8.12 2.53 -2.78
C SER A 215 9.42 3.16 -3.25
N THR A 216 10.57 2.68 -2.82
CA THR A 216 11.87 3.31 -3.08
C THR A 216 12.53 2.92 -4.40
N ALA A 217 12.02 1.91 -5.11
CA ALA A 217 12.16 1.89 -6.57
C ALA A 217 11.10 2.84 -7.14
N THR A 218 11.36 3.55 -8.20
CA THR A 218 10.31 4.19 -8.99
C THR A 218 9.57 3.09 -9.76
N PRO A 219 8.57 2.43 -9.18
CA PRO A 219 7.87 1.38 -9.89
C PRO A 219 7.04 1.98 -11.00
N SER A 220 6.96 1.26 -12.09
CA SER A 220 6.11 1.64 -13.21
C SER A 220 4.65 1.51 -12.84
N CYS A 221 4.33 0.50 -12.04
CA CYS A 221 2.96 0.21 -11.58
C CYS A 221 2.93 -0.18 -10.10
N TRP A 222 1.94 0.34 -9.37
CA TRP A 222 1.68 0.04 -7.97
C TRP A 222 0.36 -0.65 -7.76
N TRP A 223 0.38 -1.75 -7.02
CA TRP A 223 -0.81 -2.39 -6.49
C TRP A 223 -0.89 -2.16 -5.00
N GLN A 224 -1.94 -1.51 -4.55
CA GLN A 224 -2.22 -1.33 -3.14
C GLN A 224 -3.53 -2.02 -2.79
N CYS A 225 -3.46 -3.10 -2.01
CA CYS A 225 -4.61 -3.70 -1.39
C CYS A 225 -4.93 -2.93 -0.11
N SER A 226 -6.15 -2.45 0.00
CA SER A 226 -6.66 -1.89 1.25
C SER A 226 -7.30 -3.00 2.06
N PRO A 227 -6.90 -3.22 3.32
CA PRO A 227 -7.66 -4.11 4.18
C PRO A 227 -9.05 -3.51 4.43
N PRO A 228 -10.09 -4.35 4.59
CA PRO A 228 -11.46 -3.92 4.87
C PRO A 228 -11.58 -3.22 6.24
N VAL A 229 -10.54 -3.23 7.07
CA VAL A 229 -10.52 -2.67 8.41
C VAL A 229 -9.88 -1.30 8.39
N VAL A 230 -10.77 -0.31 8.54
CA VAL A 230 -10.47 1.01 9.10
C VAL A 230 -9.12 1.58 8.65
N TRP A 231 -9.13 2.25 7.53
CA TRP A 231 -8.24 3.37 7.35
C TRP A 231 -8.54 4.35 8.49
N MET A 232 -7.81 4.23 9.60
CA MET A 232 -7.52 5.42 10.33
C MET A 232 -6.76 6.27 9.32
N TRP A 233 -7.48 7.21 8.74
CA TRP A 233 -6.90 8.32 8.03
C TRP A 233 -5.89 8.95 8.99
N VAL A 234 -4.65 8.48 8.92
CA VAL A 234 -3.56 9.34 9.33
C VAL A 234 -3.44 10.27 8.13
N PRO A 235 -3.82 11.53 8.26
CA PRO A 235 -3.54 12.49 7.24
C PRO A 235 -2.05 12.36 7.02
N LEU A 236 -1.66 12.01 5.81
CA LEU A 236 -0.30 12.18 5.37
C LEU A 236 0.03 13.62 5.75
N SER A 237 0.93 13.80 6.70
CA SER A 237 1.41 15.14 7.03
C SER A 237 1.80 15.79 5.71
N THR A 238 1.72 17.09 5.60
CA THR A 238 2.13 17.84 4.40
C THR A 238 3.51 17.44 3.88
N SER A 239 4.38 16.85 4.72
CA SER A 239 5.67 16.25 4.33
C SER A 239 5.52 14.95 3.54
N THR A 240 4.53 14.09 3.86
CA THR A 240 4.27 12.84 3.11
C THR A 240 3.47 13.09 1.84
N ALA A 241 2.64 14.13 1.79
CA ALA A 241 2.02 14.58 0.54
C ALA A 241 3.07 15.11 -0.45
N ARG A 242 4.21 15.64 0.04
CA ARG A 242 5.37 16.02 -0.79
C ARG A 242 6.21 14.84 -1.25
N SER A 243 6.15 13.70 -0.58
CA SER A 243 6.92 12.50 -0.93
C SER A 243 6.17 11.55 -1.87
N TRP A 244 4.86 11.73 -2.06
CA TRP A 244 4.20 11.17 -3.24
C TRP A 244 4.73 11.97 -4.43
N PRO A 245 5.41 11.33 -5.40
CA PRO A 245 5.74 12.02 -6.63
C PRO A 245 4.45 12.65 -7.11
N SER A 246 4.45 13.98 -7.28
CA SER A 246 3.30 14.69 -7.83
C SER A 246 2.78 13.90 -9.02
N ALA A 247 1.48 13.77 -9.18
CA ALA A 247 0.86 13.00 -10.28
C ALA A 247 1.38 13.42 -11.67
N THR A 248 2.10 14.54 -11.75
CA THR A 248 2.82 15.03 -12.93
C THR A 248 4.13 14.27 -13.25
N ARG A 249 4.63 13.42 -12.31
CA ARG A 249 5.75 12.49 -12.53
C ARG A 249 5.44 11.08 -12.00
N ALA A 250 4.25 10.85 -11.45
CA ALA A 250 3.87 9.56 -10.90
C ALA A 250 3.50 8.61 -12.04
N ARG A 251 4.18 7.50 -12.08
CA ARG A 251 3.76 6.31 -12.81
C ARG A 251 2.48 5.75 -12.17
N PRO A 252 1.65 4.98 -12.87
CA PRO A 252 0.28 4.64 -12.48
C PRO A 252 0.20 3.92 -11.13
N CYS A 253 -0.82 4.24 -10.36
CA CYS A 253 -1.18 3.53 -9.15
C CYS A 253 -2.53 2.86 -9.36
N CYS A 254 -2.56 1.55 -9.25
CA CYS A 254 -3.81 0.79 -9.19
C CYS A 254 -4.21 0.58 -7.72
N TRP A 255 -5.43 0.94 -7.39
CA TRP A 255 -6.00 0.77 -6.06
C TRP A 255 -7.06 -0.31 -6.11
N SER A 256 -6.92 -1.35 -5.30
CA SER A 256 -8.06 -2.22 -5.03
C SER A 256 -8.77 -1.71 -3.78
N ALA A 257 -9.98 -1.21 -3.95
CA ALA A 257 -10.86 -0.88 -2.83
C ALA A 257 -11.69 -2.13 -2.50
N LEU A 258 -11.33 -2.83 -1.43
CA LEU A 258 -12.18 -3.84 -0.83
C LEU A 258 -13.13 -3.16 0.16
N ASN A 259 -14.42 -3.26 -0.13
CA ASN A 259 -15.57 -2.92 0.71
C ASN A 259 -15.82 -1.45 1.07
N TRP A 260 -16.69 -0.83 0.28
CA TRP A 260 -17.66 0.13 0.77
C TRP A 260 -18.98 -0.60 0.99
N THR A 261 -19.28 -1.03 2.19
CA THR A 261 -20.65 -1.32 2.61
C THR A 261 -20.99 -0.52 3.86
N ARG A 262 -21.93 0.41 3.66
CA ARG A 262 -22.85 1.15 4.57
C ARG A 262 -22.22 2.12 5.55
#